data_7b6330b8be607385fd69cc84dff6c44b
#
_entry.id   7b6330b8be607385fd69cc84dff6c44b
#
_cell.length_a   1.000
_cell.length_b   1.000
_cell.length_c   1.000
_cell.angle_alpha   90.00
_cell.angle_beta   90.00
_cell.angle_gamma   90.00
#
_symmetry.space_group_name_H-M   'P 1'
#
loop_
_entity.id
_entity.type
_entity.pdbx_description
1 polymer ?
#
loop_
_entity_poly.entity_id
_entity_poly.type
_entity_poly.pdbx_seq_one_letter_code
_entity_poly.pdbx_strand_id
1 'polypeptide(L)'
;MTKGIYGLLGANGAGKTTLMRMLCGILKPTGGEVKFNGIDVSREEYREALGYLPQEFGYYPEFTGMEFLSYMGTLKGLSKGATLTKAKELAELVGLSEQAKRKIKTYSGGMKQRLGIAQSIINNPQILILDEPTAGLDPKERVRFRNLISQLGVDRIVLLSTHIVSDIEDIAGEILIMKDGALAESGAAENILRTVEGRIWECRVDSRTAGTLMDRYPVVNVRQCGAEEELRLISDTKPHENAVQAKAGLEDLYLYYFSGEER
;
A
#
# COMPACT_ATOMS: atom_id res chain seq x y z
N MET A 1 9.68 10.15 -10.26
CA MET A 1 9.58 8.69 -10.09
C MET A 1 10.00 7.99 -11.37
N THR A 2 10.77 6.91 -11.25
CA THR A 2 11.14 5.99 -12.34
C THR A 2 10.34 4.70 -12.21
N LYS A 3 10.50 3.75 -13.14
CA LYS A 3 9.85 2.42 -13.00
C LYS A 3 10.23 1.77 -11.67
N GLY A 4 9.27 1.13 -11.03
CA GLY A 4 9.42 0.51 -9.72
C GLY A 4 8.19 0.65 -8.84
N ILE A 5 8.26 0.12 -7.63
CA ILE A 5 7.18 0.16 -6.65
C ILE A 5 7.53 1.17 -5.56
N TYR A 6 6.60 2.08 -5.32
CA TYR A 6 6.65 3.13 -4.30
C TYR A 6 5.57 2.87 -3.26
N GLY A 7 5.97 2.64 -2.02
CA GLY A 7 5.06 2.48 -0.90
C GLY A 7 4.75 3.82 -0.23
N LEU A 8 3.51 4.28 -0.27
CA LEU A 8 3.05 5.47 0.44
C LEU A 8 2.49 5.06 1.81
N LEU A 9 3.30 5.23 2.85
CA LEU A 9 3.00 4.84 4.22
C LEU A 9 2.51 6.05 5.03
N GLY A 10 1.49 5.87 5.86
CA GLY A 10 0.97 6.92 6.74
C GLY A 10 -0.24 6.46 7.53
N ALA A 11 -0.51 7.11 8.66
CA ALA A 11 -1.71 6.86 9.47
C ALA A 11 -3.00 7.21 8.72
N ASN A 12 -4.13 6.78 9.25
CA ASN A 12 -5.43 7.20 8.75
C ASN A 12 -5.57 8.72 8.93
N GLY A 13 -6.02 9.42 7.89
CA GLY A 13 -6.09 10.89 7.91
C GLY A 13 -4.81 11.62 7.48
N ALA A 14 -3.67 10.93 7.30
CA ALA A 14 -2.40 11.56 6.88
C ALA A 14 -2.46 12.24 5.50
N GLY A 15 -3.53 12.04 4.70
CA GLY A 15 -3.73 12.68 3.40
C GLY A 15 -3.42 11.78 2.20
N LYS A 16 -3.11 10.48 2.38
CA LYS A 16 -2.75 9.54 1.31
C LYS A 16 -3.79 9.51 0.17
N THR A 17 -5.06 9.25 0.49
CA THR A 17 -6.15 9.21 -0.50
C THR A 17 -6.34 10.56 -1.20
N THR A 18 -6.17 11.68 -0.49
CA THR A 18 -6.24 13.03 -1.08
C THR A 18 -5.14 13.23 -2.12
N LEU A 19 -3.91 12.88 -1.78
CA LEU A 19 -2.77 12.91 -2.71
C LEU A 19 -3.04 12.01 -3.94
N MET A 20 -3.48 10.77 -3.72
CA MET A 20 -3.76 9.85 -4.82
C MET A 20 -4.88 10.35 -5.73
N ARG A 21 -5.95 10.94 -5.17
CA ARG A 21 -7.01 11.57 -5.98
C ARG A 21 -6.51 12.75 -6.80
N MET A 22 -5.56 13.54 -6.30
CA MET A 22 -4.89 14.60 -7.09
C MET A 22 -4.03 14.00 -8.20
N LEU A 23 -3.25 12.96 -7.92
CA LEU A 23 -2.45 12.26 -8.92
C LEU A 23 -3.30 11.55 -9.99
N CYS A 24 -4.54 11.17 -9.66
CA CYS A 24 -5.49 10.61 -10.63
C CYS A 24 -6.30 11.66 -11.40
N GLY A 25 -6.12 12.96 -11.11
CA GLY A 25 -6.90 14.04 -11.73
C GLY A 25 -8.37 14.10 -11.27
N ILE A 26 -8.72 13.38 -10.20
CA ILE A 26 -10.06 13.38 -9.60
C ILE A 26 -10.26 14.64 -8.74
N LEU A 27 -9.21 15.05 -8.03
CA LEU A 27 -9.18 16.26 -7.21
C LEU A 27 -8.17 17.24 -7.79
N LYS A 28 -8.60 18.48 -8.01
CA LYS A 28 -7.71 19.55 -8.46
C LYS A 28 -6.89 20.09 -7.29
N PRO A 29 -5.54 20.12 -7.38
CA PRO A 29 -4.73 20.76 -6.35
C PRO A 29 -5.01 22.28 -6.28
N THR A 30 -4.95 22.86 -5.07
CA THR A 30 -5.09 24.31 -4.86
C THR A 30 -3.83 25.07 -5.26
N GLY A 31 -2.69 24.41 -5.36
CA GLY A 31 -1.42 24.95 -5.81
C GLY A 31 -0.51 23.84 -6.34
N GLY A 32 0.52 24.23 -7.08
CA GLY A 32 1.39 23.24 -7.74
C GLY A 32 0.78 22.62 -9.00
N GLU A 33 1.46 21.61 -9.54
CA GLU A 33 1.06 20.90 -10.75
C GLU A 33 1.39 19.41 -10.66
N VAL A 34 0.61 18.58 -11.35
CA VAL A 34 0.85 17.15 -11.50
C VAL A 34 1.12 16.85 -12.97
N LYS A 35 2.28 16.28 -13.27
CA LYS A 35 2.69 15.94 -14.64
C LYS A 35 3.33 14.55 -14.69
N PHE A 36 3.17 13.88 -15.81
CA PHE A 36 3.90 12.68 -16.20
C PHE A 36 4.49 12.87 -17.58
N ASN A 37 5.82 12.73 -17.72
CA ASN A 37 6.55 12.99 -18.97
C ASN A 37 6.20 14.35 -19.60
N GLY A 38 5.99 15.39 -18.77
CA GLY A 38 5.61 16.73 -19.21
C GLY A 38 4.11 16.91 -19.51
N ILE A 39 3.31 15.83 -19.49
CA ILE A 39 1.87 15.85 -19.76
C ILE A 39 1.12 16.14 -18.46
N ASP A 40 0.30 17.19 -18.46
CA ASP A 40 -0.50 17.59 -17.30
C ASP A 40 -1.63 16.59 -17.01
N VAL A 41 -1.94 16.39 -15.72
CA VAL A 41 -2.96 15.44 -15.23
C VAL A 41 -4.35 15.66 -15.80
N SER A 42 -4.68 16.89 -16.23
CA SER A 42 -5.96 17.23 -16.87
C SER A 42 -6.11 16.70 -18.30
N ARG A 43 -5.02 16.29 -18.94
CA ARG A 43 -5.00 15.83 -20.31
C ARG A 43 -5.45 14.37 -20.45
N GLU A 44 -5.99 14.04 -21.63
CA GLU A 44 -6.46 12.69 -21.93
C GLU A 44 -5.31 11.68 -21.99
N GLU A 45 -4.19 12.09 -22.59
CA GLU A 45 -2.96 11.28 -22.70
C GLU A 45 -2.40 10.86 -21.33
N TYR A 46 -2.58 11.72 -20.30
CA TYR A 46 -2.24 11.35 -18.92
C TYR A 46 -3.16 10.22 -18.42
N ARG A 47 -4.47 10.33 -18.67
CA ARG A 47 -5.47 9.32 -18.25
C ARG A 47 -5.30 7.99 -18.98
N GLU A 48 -4.81 8.01 -20.22
CA GLU A 48 -4.45 6.79 -20.96
C GLU A 48 -3.25 6.07 -20.31
N ALA A 49 -2.27 6.83 -19.81
CA ALA A 49 -1.11 6.29 -19.12
C ALA A 49 -1.40 5.82 -17.68
N LEU A 50 -2.59 6.11 -17.14
CA LEU A 50 -2.95 5.88 -15.74
C LEU A 50 -3.90 4.68 -15.58
N GLY A 51 -3.54 3.79 -14.64
CA GLY A 51 -4.44 2.82 -14.01
C GLY A 51 -4.69 3.21 -12.55
N TYR A 52 -5.93 3.07 -12.09
CA TYR A 52 -6.30 3.43 -10.72
C TYR A 52 -7.21 2.38 -10.09
N LEU A 53 -6.86 1.97 -8.88
CA LEU A 53 -7.71 1.20 -7.99
C LEU A 53 -7.98 2.02 -6.74
N PRO A 54 -9.20 2.55 -6.56
CA PRO A 54 -9.57 3.28 -5.36
C PRO A 54 -9.78 2.33 -4.17
N GLN A 55 -9.73 2.85 -2.95
CA GLN A 55 -9.99 2.12 -1.70
C GLN A 55 -11.37 1.45 -1.72
N GLU A 56 -12.39 2.19 -2.14
CA GLU A 56 -13.72 1.65 -2.41
C GLU A 56 -13.90 1.47 -3.92
N PHE A 57 -13.75 0.24 -4.36
CA PHE A 57 -13.88 -0.10 -5.76
C PHE A 57 -15.35 -0.40 -6.12
N GLY A 58 -15.93 0.48 -6.95
CA GLY A 58 -17.29 0.31 -7.49
C GLY A 58 -17.35 -0.73 -8.60
N TYR A 59 -18.24 -1.67 -8.49
CA TYR A 59 -18.50 -2.70 -9.50
C TYR A 59 -20.01 -2.86 -9.70
N TYR A 60 -20.40 -3.47 -10.84
CA TYR A 60 -21.80 -3.82 -11.14
C TYR A 60 -22.09 -5.24 -10.61
N PRO A 61 -22.85 -5.42 -9.52
CA PRO A 61 -23.03 -6.71 -8.86
C PRO A 61 -23.63 -7.80 -9.75
N GLU A 62 -24.45 -7.40 -10.71
CA GLU A 62 -25.12 -8.30 -11.66
C GLU A 62 -24.27 -8.68 -12.87
N PHE A 63 -23.17 -7.97 -13.12
CA PHE A 63 -22.22 -8.36 -14.17
C PHE A 63 -21.43 -9.58 -13.73
N THR A 64 -21.04 -10.40 -14.69
CA THR A 64 -19.94 -11.35 -14.53
C THR A 64 -18.59 -10.62 -14.55
N GLY A 65 -17.53 -11.24 -14.05
CA GLY A 65 -16.18 -10.67 -14.14
C GLY A 65 -15.76 -10.37 -15.57
N MET A 66 -16.12 -11.26 -16.52
CA MET A 66 -15.84 -11.05 -17.95
C MET A 66 -16.60 -9.87 -18.54
N GLU A 67 -17.89 -9.75 -18.22
CA GLU A 67 -18.69 -8.60 -18.68
C GLU A 67 -18.15 -7.29 -18.13
N PHE A 68 -17.76 -7.27 -16.85
CA PHE A 68 -17.17 -6.11 -16.21
C PHE A 68 -15.83 -5.70 -16.87
N LEU A 69 -14.90 -6.62 -17.04
CA LEU A 69 -13.62 -6.33 -17.71
C LEU A 69 -13.85 -5.91 -19.16
N SER A 70 -14.79 -6.54 -19.87
CA SER A 70 -15.14 -6.14 -21.23
C SER A 70 -15.72 -4.73 -21.29
N TYR A 71 -16.58 -4.37 -20.35
CA TYR A 71 -17.13 -3.04 -20.22
C TYR A 71 -16.02 -1.99 -19.97
N MET A 72 -15.13 -2.26 -19.00
CA MET A 72 -14.02 -1.36 -18.68
C MET A 72 -13.04 -1.19 -19.84
N GLY A 73 -12.74 -2.27 -20.59
CA GLY A 73 -11.90 -2.19 -21.78
C GLY A 73 -12.51 -1.32 -22.88
N THR A 74 -13.82 -1.42 -23.07
CA THR A 74 -14.54 -0.57 -24.01
C THR A 74 -14.50 0.91 -23.60
N LEU A 75 -14.68 1.21 -22.30
CA LEU A 75 -14.54 2.58 -21.78
C LEU A 75 -13.13 3.15 -21.96
N LYS A 76 -12.11 2.29 -21.96
CA LYS A 76 -10.71 2.65 -22.23
C LYS A 76 -10.38 2.67 -23.74
N GLY A 77 -11.37 2.60 -24.62
CA GLY A 77 -11.19 2.73 -26.08
C GLY A 77 -10.71 1.46 -26.80
N LEU A 78 -10.64 0.31 -26.12
CA LEU A 78 -10.27 -0.94 -26.77
C LEU A 78 -11.37 -1.42 -27.73
N SER A 79 -11.00 -1.94 -28.89
CA SER A 79 -11.94 -2.58 -29.80
C SER A 79 -12.54 -3.84 -29.17
N LYS A 80 -13.76 -4.25 -29.60
CA LYS A 80 -14.48 -5.41 -29.03
C LYS A 80 -13.62 -6.70 -29.00
N GLY A 81 -12.88 -6.97 -30.09
CA GLY A 81 -11.99 -8.14 -30.16
C GLY A 81 -10.82 -8.06 -29.18
N ALA A 82 -10.11 -6.91 -29.18
CA ALA A 82 -9.00 -6.64 -28.26
C ALA A 82 -9.45 -6.70 -26.78
N THR A 83 -10.60 -6.14 -26.47
CA THR A 83 -11.19 -6.15 -25.13
C THR A 83 -11.44 -7.57 -24.63
N LEU A 84 -12.02 -8.45 -25.43
CA LEU A 84 -12.32 -9.82 -25.02
C LEU A 84 -11.04 -10.64 -24.78
N THR A 85 -10.05 -10.48 -25.64
CA THR A 85 -8.74 -11.12 -25.48
C THR A 85 -8.07 -10.63 -24.21
N LYS A 86 -8.02 -9.31 -24.01
CA LYS A 86 -7.40 -8.70 -22.83
C LYS A 86 -8.11 -9.08 -21.54
N ALA A 87 -9.44 -9.13 -21.52
CA ALA A 87 -10.23 -9.56 -20.37
C ALA A 87 -9.89 -11.00 -19.95
N LYS A 88 -9.69 -11.92 -20.91
CA LYS A 88 -9.26 -13.30 -20.61
C LYS A 88 -7.85 -13.35 -20.03
N GLU A 89 -6.88 -12.67 -20.66
CA GLU A 89 -5.50 -12.57 -20.17
C GLU A 89 -5.44 -12.04 -18.73
N LEU A 90 -6.20 -10.98 -18.46
CA LEU A 90 -6.23 -10.36 -17.14
C LEU A 90 -6.93 -11.24 -16.10
N ALA A 91 -8.02 -11.92 -16.47
CA ALA A 91 -8.68 -12.88 -15.58
C ALA A 91 -7.73 -14.03 -15.19
N GLU A 92 -6.88 -14.47 -16.12
CA GLU A 92 -5.84 -15.47 -15.86
C GLU A 92 -4.74 -14.91 -14.96
N LEU A 93 -4.19 -13.73 -15.28
CA LEU A 93 -3.14 -13.05 -14.52
C LEU A 93 -3.53 -12.88 -13.04
N VAL A 94 -4.78 -12.48 -12.78
CA VAL A 94 -5.26 -12.30 -11.40
C VAL A 94 -5.85 -13.58 -10.77
N GLY A 95 -5.77 -14.72 -11.44
CA GLY A 95 -6.25 -16.02 -10.95
C GLY A 95 -7.77 -16.09 -10.76
N LEU A 96 -8.54 -15.50 -11.69
CA LEU A 96 -9.99 -15.50 -11.71
C LEU A 96 -10.61 -16.22 -12.92
N SER A 97 -9.84 -16.96 -13.72
CA SER A 97 -10.29 -17.60 -14.97
C SER A 97 -11.57 -18.44 -14.79
N GLU A 98 -11.61 -19.30 -13.77
CA GLU A 98 -12.75 -20.16 -13.49
C GLU A 98 -13.98 -19.39 -12.99
N GLN A 99 -13.75 -18.30 -12.22
CA GLN A 99 -14.81 -17.50 -11.60
C GLN A 99 -15.27 -16.36 -12.51
N ALA A 100 -14.54 -16.06 -13.59
CA ALA A 100 -14.80 -14.91 -14.46
C ALA A 100 -16.20 -14.89 -15.10
N LYS A 101 -16.83 -16.06 -15.23
CA LYS A 101 -18.23 -16.21 -15.73
C LYS A 101 -19.29 -16.10 -14.64
N ARG A 102 -18.91 -16.03 -13.36
CA ARG A 102 -19.84 -15.87 -12.23
C ARG A 102 -20.16 -14.40 -12.00
N LYS A 103 -21.34 -14.12 -11.43
CA LYS A 103 -21.73 -12.75 -11.08
C LYS A 103 -20.84 -12.19 -9.95
N ILE A 104 -20.45 -10.93 -10.06
CA ILE A 104 -19.54 -10.26 -9.11
C ILE A 104 -20.13 -10.22 -7.69
N LYS A 105 -21.46 -10.17 -7.55
CA LYS A 105 -22.11 -10.27 -6.23
C LYS A 105 -21.74 -11.54 -5.44
N THR A 106 -21.30 -12.61 -6.13
CA THR A 106 -20.87 -13.86 -5.51
C THR A 106 -19.38 -13.94 -5.20
N TYR A 107 -18.62 -12.88 -5.52
CA TYR A 107 -17.18 -12.84 -5.30
C TYR A 107 -16.86 -12.55 -3.82
N SER A 108 -15.81 -13.19 -3.30
CA SER A 108 -15.20 -12.81 -2.03
C SER A 108 -14.54 -11.42 -2.11
N GLY A 109 -14.18 -10.82 -0.98
CA GLY A 109 -13.43 -9.57 -0.94
C GLY A 109 -12.14 -9.64 -1.77
N GLY A 110 -11.34 -10.68 -1.59
CA GLY A 110 -10.11 -10.89 -2.36
C GLY A 110 -10.34 -11.10 -3.87
N MET A 111 -11.44 -11.75 -4.26
CA MET A 111 -11.80 -11.87 -5.68
C MET A 111 -12.19 -10.51 -6.28
N LYS A 112 -12.94 -9.69 -5.56
CA LYS A 112 -13.30 -8.32 -5.97
C LYS A 112 -12.05 -7.45 -6.12
N GLN A 113 -11.14 -7.53 -5.16
CA GLN A 113 -9.88 -6.78 -5.20
C GLN A 113 -9.03 -7.17 -6.40
N ARG A 114 -8.89 -8.46 -6.69
CA ARG A 114 -8.17 -8.95 -7.88
C ARG A 114 -8.84 -8.50 -9.17
N LEU A 115 -10.16 -8.49 -9.24
CA LEU A 115 -10.90 -7.93 -10.37
C LEU A 115 -10.64 -6.42 -10.53
N GLY A 116 -10.56 -5.69 -9.41
CA GLY A 116 -10.19 -4.27 -9.39
C GLY A 116 -8.78 -4.00 -9.94
N ILE A 117 -7.82 -4.86 -9.60
CA ILE A 117 -6.47 -4.78 -10.19
C ILE A 117 -6.56 -5.04 -11.71
N ALA A 118 -7.25 -6.10 -12.13
CA ALA A 118 -7.38 -6.44 -13.54
C ALA A 118 -7.96 -5.27 -14.35
N GLN A 119 -8.99 -4.59 -13.84
CA GLN A 119 -9.54 -3.41 -14.53
C GLN A 119 -8.56 -2.23 -14.56
N SER A 120 -7.77 -2.04 -13.50
CA SER A 120 -6.82 -0.91 -13.43
C SER A 120 -5.67 -1.02 -14.42
N ILE A 121 -5.39 -2.22 -14.93
CA ILE A 121 -4.32 -2.49 -15.89
C ILE A 121 -4.83 -2.87 -17.29
N ILE A 122 -6.11 -2.69 -17.57
CA ILE A 122 -6.75 -3.18 -18.81
C ILE A 122 -6.19 -2.54 -20.07
N ASN A 123 -5.80 -1.27 -20.01
CA ASN A 123 -5.19 -0.51 -21.09
C ASN A 123 -3.64 -0.49 -21.04
N ASN A 124 -3.04 -1.37 -20.23
CA ASN A 124 -1.58 -1.46 -20.02
C ASN A 124 -0.95 -0.11 -19.62
N PRO A 125 -1.37 0.50 -18.51
CA PRO A 125 -0.92 1.83 -18.08
C PRO A 125 0.56 1.84 -17.70
N GLN A 126 1.20 3.01 -17.85
CA GLN A 126 2.59 3.25 -17.40
C GLN A 126 2.66 3.60 -15.91
N ILE A 127 1.56 4.13 -15.35
CA ILE A 127 1.40 4.47 -13.94
C ILE A 127 0.23 3.66 -13.37
N LEU A 128 0.46 3.00 -12.25
CA LEU A 128 -0.57 2.28 -11.51
C LEU A 128 -0.66 2.84 -10.10
N ILE A 129 -1.80 3.40 -9.74
CA ILE A 129 -2.09 3.93 -8.41
C ILE A 129 -3.08 3.00 -7.71
N LEU A 130 -2.72 2.53 -6.50
CA LEU A 130 -3.47 1.57 -5.72
C LEU A 130 -3.69 2.13 -4.31
N ASP A 131 -4.93 2.49 -3.98
CA ASP A 131 -5.29 3.11 -2.70
C ASP A 131 -5.81 2.05 -1.72
N GLU A 132 -5.02 1.74 -0.67
CA GLU A 132 -5.31 0.73 0.36
C GLU A 132 -5.74 -0.65 -0.21
N PRO A 133 -5.03 -1.21 -1.20
CA PRO A 133 -5.54 -2.34 -1.98
C PRO A 133 -5.57 -3.67 -1.23
N THR A 134 -4.96 -3.76 -0.05
CA THR A 134 -4.90 -4.96 0.79
C THR A 134 -5.86 -4.92 1.97
N ALA A 135 -6.59 -3.81 2.14
CA ALA A 135 -7.56 -3.66 3.22
C ALA A 135 -8.61 -4.77 3.18
N GLY A 136 -8.82 -5.44 4.33
CA GLY A 136 -9.81 -6.52 4.46
C GLY A 136 -9.44 -7.86 3.77
N LEU A 137 -8.22 -7.99 3.24
CA LEU A 137 -7.73 -9.26 2.70
C LEU A 137 -7.20 -10.18 3.82
N ASP A 138 -7.44 -11.48 3.69
CA ASP A 138 -6.79 -12.48 4.52
C ASP A 138 -5.28 -12.62 4.20
N PRO A 139 -4.46 -13.22 5.08
CA PRO A 139 -3.01 -13.31 4.88
C PRO A 139 -2.62 -14.00 3.56
N LYS A 140 -3.36 -15.00 3.11
CA LYS A 140 -3.09 -15.73 1.87
C LYS A 140 -3.33 -14.85 0.64
N GLU A 141 -4.41 -14.08 0.64
CA GLU A 141 -4.73 -13.13 -0.43
C GLU A 141 -3.73 -11.95 -0.46
N ARG A 142 -3.23 -11.49 0.71
CA ARG A 142 -2.16 -10.47 0.78
C ARG A 142 -0.87 -10.95 0.12
N VAL A 143 -0.43 -12.17 0.37
CA VAL A 143 0.75 -12.74 -0.28
C VAL A 143 0.57 -12.80 -1.80
N ARG A 144 -0.60 -13.26 -2.28
CA ARG A 144 -0.91 -13.28 -3.71
C ARG A 144 -0.89 -11.89 -4.33
N PHE A 145 -1.47 -10.93 -3.62
CA PHE A 145 -1.48 -9.53 -4.04
C PHE A 145 -0.05 -8.99 -4.17
N ARG A 146 0.80 -9.16 -3.15
CA ARG A 146 2.20 -8.70 -3.19
C ARG A 146 2.96 -9.28 -4.38
N ASN A 147 2.82 -10.59 -4.62
CA ASN A 147 3.45 -11.25 -5.77
C ASN A 147 2.98 -10.66 -7.11
N LEU A 148 1.68 -10.38 -7.24
CA LEU A 148 1.12 -9.76 -8.45
C LEU A 148 1.66 -8.34 -8.64
N ILE A 149 1.70 -7.53 -7.59
CA ILE A 149 2.23 -6.15 -7.66
C ILE A 149 3.73 -6.15 -7.97
N SER A 150 4.50 -7.08 -7.40
CA SER A 150 5.93 -7.22 -7.72
C SER A 150 6.15 -7.47 -9.22
N GLN A 151 5.35 -8.33 -9.84
CA GLN A 151 5.40 -8.57 -11.28
C GLN A 151 5.04 -7.32 -12.10
N LEU A 152 4.01 -6.59 -11.66
CA LEU A 152 3.55 -5.38 -12.34
C LEU A 152 4.53 -4.21 -12.22
N GLY A 153 5.32 -4.14 -11.14
CA GLY A 153 6.30 -3.08 -10.90
C GLY A 153 7.55 -3.12 -11.76
N VAL A 154 7.80 -4.22 -12.47
CA VAL A 154 9.01 -4.40 -13.29
C VAL A 154 9.09 -3.38 -14.43
N ASP A 155 7.98 -3.09 -15.08
CA ASP A 155 7.92 -2.30 -16.32
C ASP A 155 7.13 -0.98 -16.22
N ARG A 156 6.57 -0.66 -15.04
CA ARG A 156 5.75 0.52 -14.79
C ARG A 156 6.04 1.17 -13.43
N ILE A 157 5.50 2.37 -13.22
CA ILE A 157 5.48 3.03 -11.91
C ILE A 157 4.26 2.51 -11.16
N VAL A 158 4.46 1.95 -9.97
CA VAL A 158 3.38 1.54 -9.08
C VAL A 158 3.47 2.37 -7.80
N LEU A 159 2.42 3.13 -7.49
CA LEU A 159 2.26 3.82 -6.21
C LEU A 159 1.17 3.11 -5.41
N LEU A 160 1.56 2.57 -4.27
CA LEU A 160 0.70 1.78 -3.38
C LEU A 160 0.57 2.49 -2.05
N SER A 161 -0.64 2.94 -1.64
CA SER A 161 -0.87 3.44 -0.28
C SER A 161 -1.21 2.31 0.67
N THR A 162 -0.72 2.42 1.89
CA THR A 162 -1.09 1.51 2.98
C THR A 162 -0.77 2.13 4.34
N HIS A 163 -1.44 1.65 5.38
CA HIS A 163 -1.05 1.84 6.78
C HIS A 163 -0.42 0.56 7.38
N ILE A 164 -0.26 -0.50 6.56
CA ILE A 164 0.26 -1.81 6.97
C ILE A 164 1.67 -1.97 6.40
N VAL A 165 2.66 -1.87 7.26
CA VAL A 165 4.08 -1.93 6.90
C VAL A 165 4.43 -3.18 6.09
N SER A 166 3.96 -4.35 6.53
CA SER A 166 4.26 -5.64 5.89
C SER A 166 3.75 -5.78 4.46
N ASP A 167 2.86 -4.88 4.00
CA ASP A 167 2.37 -4.93 2.61
C ASP A 167 3.38 -4.36 1.62
N ILE A 168 4.29 -3.50 2.07
CA ILE A 168 5.28 -2.80 1.23
C ILE A 168 6.73 -3.19 1.53
N GLU A 169 7.03 -3.69 2.73
CA GLU A 169 8.38 -3.96 3.21
C GLU A 169 9.21 -4.83 2.25
N ASP A 170 8.57 -5.86 1.67
CA ASP A 170 9.24 -6.81 0.78
C ASP A 170 9.24 -6.40 -0.69
N ILE A 171 8.37 -5.45 -1.10
CA ILE A 171 8.13 -5.18 -2.52
C ILE A 171 8.44 -3.75 -2.95
N ALA A 172 8.41 -2.77 -2.04
CA ALA A 172 8.67 -1.38 -2.39
C ALA A 172 10.18 -1.12 -2.51
N GLY A 173 10.61 -0.58 -3.65
CA GLY A 173 11.97 -0.10 -3.84
C GLY A 173 12.21 1.24 -3.14
N GLU A 174 11.18 2.07 -3.05
CA GLU A 174 11.18 3.33 -2.31
C GLU A 174 9.93 3.46 -1.44
N ILE A 175 10.09 4.07 -0.27
CA ILE A 175 9.04 4.32 0.69
C ILE A 175 8.89 5.83 0.87
N LEU A 176 7.64 6.28 0.88
CA LEU A 176 7.23 7.67 1.07
C LEU A 176 6.42 7.72 2.37
N ILE A 177 6.91 8.42 3.39
CA ILE A 177 6.19 8.58 4.66
C ILE A 177 5.42 9.89 4.61
N MET A 178 4.10 9.78 4.70
CA MET A 178 3.19 10.92 4.70
C MET A 178 2.59 11.15 6.08
N LYS A 179 2.76 12.37 6.61
CA LYS A 179 2.23 12.81 7.90
C LYS A 179 1.63 14.20 7.75
N ASP A 180 0.45 14.46 8.33
CA ASP A 180 -0.21 15.77 8.37
C ASP A 180 -0.32 16.46 7.00
N GLY A 181 -0.59 15.70 5.95
CA GLY A 181 -0.71 16.22 4.58
C GLY A 181 0.62 16.53 3.88
N ALA A 182 1.76 16.26 4.51
CA ALA A 182 3.09 16.50 3.97
C ALA A 182 3.89 15.19 3.83
N LEU A 183 4.85 15.19 2.91
CA LEU A 183 5.84 14.12 2.80
C LEU A 183 6.92 14.36 3.87
N ALA A 184 6.91 13.55 4.93
CA ALA A 184 7.85 13.66 6.04
C ALA A 184 9.23 13.09 5.68
N GLU A 185 9.24 11.96 4.96
CA GLU A 185 10.48 11.30 4.54
C GLU A 185 10.25 10.47 3.26
N SER A 186 11.33 10.24 2.49
CA SER A 186 11.28 9.38 1.32
C SER A 186 12.64 8.78 0.98
N GLY A 187 12.64 7.54 0.49
CA GLY A 187 13.86 6.86 0.04
C GLY A 187 13.74 5.35 0.08
N ALA A 188 14.84 4.68 -0.28
CA ALA A 188 14.94 3.24 -0.07
C ALA A 188 14.87 2.89 1.43
N ALA A 189 14.27 1.75 1.76
CA ALA A 189 14.08 1.31 3.15
C ALA A 189 15.35 1.44 4.00
N GLU A 190 16.49 0.98 3.49
CA GLU A 190 17.80 1.06 4.18
C GLU A 190 18.22 2.50 4.54
N ASN A 191 17.84 3.47 3.71
CA ASN A 191 18.23 4.88 3.95
C ASN A 191 17.32 5.52 5.00
N ILE A 192 16.02 5.32 4.90
CA ILE A 192 15.06 5.92 5.84
C ILE A 192 15.14 5.29 7.24
N LEU A 193 15.54 4.02 7.35
CA LEU A 193 15.75 3.36 8.63
C LEU A 193 16.89 3.97 9.46
N ARG A 194 17.81 4.72 8.85
CA ARG A 194 18.87 5.45 9.57
C ARG A 194 18.30 6.48 10.54
N THR A 195 17.11 6.99 10.29
CA THR A 195 16.40 7.92 11.19
C THR A 195 16.15 7.34 12.57
N VAL A 196 15.94 6.02 12.66
CA VAL A 196 15.69 5.31 13.92
C VAL A 196 16.83 4.36 14.32
N GLU A 197 17.92 4.35 13.56
CA GLU A 197 19.08 3.52 13.88
C GLU A 197 19.69 3.92 15.23
N GLY A 198 19.98 2.92 16.06
CA GLY A 198 20.49 3.13 17.40
C GLY A 198 19.45 3.50 18.46
N ARG A 199 18.17 3.68 18.08
CA ARG A 199 17.07 4.05 18.98
C ARG A 199 16.16 2.90 19.34
N ILE A 200 16.35 1.73 18.74
CA ILE A 200 15.49 0.56 18.97
C ILE A 200 16.12 -0.34 20.00
N TRP A 201 15.34 -0.68 21.02
CA TRP A 201 15.77 -1.46 22.15
C TRP A 201 14.83 -2.62 22.41
N GLU A 202 15.39 -3.77 22.75
CA GLU A 202 14.65 -4.93 23.26
C GLU A 202 15.07 -5.21 24.69
N CYS A 203 14.12 -5.43 25.59
CA CYS A 203 14.42 -5.81 26.98
C CYS A 203 13.39 -6.81 27.51
N ARG A 204 13.87 -7.74 28.35
CA ARG A 204 13.03 -8.66 29.13
C ARG A 204 13.01 -8.20 30.55
N VAL A 205 11.82 -8.03 31.10
CA VAL A 205 11.57 -7.50 32.44
C VAL A 205 10.32 -8.14 33.03
N ASP A 206 10.15 -8.03 34.34
CA ASP A 206 8.89 -8.40 35.00
C ASP A 206 7.75 -7.44 34.63
N SER A 207 6.49 -7.88 34.80
CA SER A 207 5.30 -7.12 34.40
C SER A 207 5.18 -5.73 35.05
N ARG A 208 5.71 -5.53 36.26
CA ARG A 208 5.67 -4.24 36.94
C ARG A 208 6.62 -3.25 36.28
N THR A 209 7.84 -3.70 36.00
CA THR A 209 8.85 -2.92 35.24
C THR A 209 8.40 -2.63 33.83
N ALA A 210 7.77 -3.63 33.17
CA ALA A 210 7.19 -3.47 31.85
C ALA A 210 6.15 -2.35 31.80
N GLY A 211 5.20 -2.33 32.76
CA GLY A 211 4.23 -1.24 32.86
C GLY A 211 4.87 0.13 32.99
N THR A 212 5.91 0.27 33.81
CA THR A 212 6.64 1.54 33.99
C THR A 212 7.34 1.99 32.70
N LEU A 213 7.90 1.05 31.93
CA LEU A 213 8.55 1.35 30.66
C LEU A 213 7.54 1.75 29.56
N MET A 214 6.39 1.07 29.51
CA MET A 214 5.30 1.37 28.56
C MET A 214 4.69 2.76 28.81
N ASP A 215 4.63 3.22 30.05
CA ASP A 215 4.17 4.58 30.38
C ASP A 215 5.16 5.66 29.92
N ARG A 216 6.45 5.32 29.84
CA ARG A 216 7.54 6.28 29.62
C ARG A 216 8.02 6.35 28.18
N TYR A 217 7.98 5.23 27.46
CA TYR A 217 8.56 5.11 26.11
C TYR A 217 7.53 4.63 25.09
N PRO A 218 7.62 5.03 23.83
CA PRO A 218 6.85 4.42 22.75
C PRO A 218 7.20 2.93 22.61
N VAL A 219 6.18 2.08 22.68
CA VAL A 219 6.29 0.63 22.58
C VAL A 219 5.90 0.17 21.20
N VAL A 220 6.80 -0.56 20.54
CA VAL A 220 6.55 -1.15 19.23
C VAL A 220 5.84 -2.50 19.37
N ASN A 221 6.31 -3.33 20.31
CA ASN A 221 5.77 -4.66 20.54
C ASN A 221 5.95 -5.08 21.99
N VAL A 222 5.00 -5.91 22.47
CA VAL A 222 5.06 -6.58 23.76
C VAL A 222 4.82 -8.07 23.52
N ARG A 223 5.73 -8.91 24.02
CA ARG A 223 5.61 -10.37 23.93
C ARG A 223 5.71 -11.00 25.30
N GLN A 224 4.71 -11.81 25.67
CA GLN A 224 4.76 -12.59 26.89
C GLN A 224 5.77 -13.74 26.77
N CYS A 225 6.73 -13.81 27.68
CA CYS A 225 7.78 -14.82 27.75
C CYS A 225 7.78 -15.52 29.14
N GLY A 226 6.78 -16.37 29.37
CA GLY A 226 6.59 -17.00 30.70
C GLY A 226 6.15 -16.00 31.74
N ALA A 227 6.95 -15.78 32.80
CA ALA A 227 6.70 -14.81 33.85
C ALA A 227 7.21 -13.39 33.54
N GLU A 228 7.93 -13.22 32.44
CA GLU A 228 8.51 -11.96 32.01
C GLU A 228 7.83 -11.47 30.72
N GLU A 229 8.01 -10.20 30.44
CA GLU A 229 7.59 -9.54 29.19
C GLU A 229 8.82 -9.06 28.41
N GLU A 230 8.84 -9.35 27.12
CA GLU A 230 9.82 -8.83 26.18
C GLU A 230 9.21 -7.62 25.48
N LEU A 231 9.82 -6.47 25.70
CA LEU A 231 9.40 -5.19 25.14
C LEU A 231 10.33 -4.78 24.03
N ARG A 232 9.77 -4.27 22.92
CA ARG A 232 10.49 -3.54 21.88
C ARG A 232 10.11 -2.08 21.96
N LEU A 233 11.09 -1.21 22.20
CA LEU A 233 10.90 0.20 22.59
C LEU A 233 11.71 1.14 21.69
N ILE A 234 11.21 2.38 21.55
CA ILE A 234 11.94 3.47 20.90
C ILE A 234 12.46 4.44 21.96
N SER A 235 13.79 4.64 22.01
CA SER A 235 14.42 5.57 22.95
C SER A 235 15.78 6.04 22.44
N ASP A 236 16.08 7.33 22.64
CA ASP A 236 17.41 7.92 22.33
C ASP A 236 18.51 7.42 23.30
N THR A 237 18.12 6.92 24.46
CA THR A 237 19.04 6.42 25.49
C THR A 237 18.62 5.01 25.91
N LYS A 238 19.55 4.25 26.48
CA LYS A 238 19.26 2.91 27.00
C LYS A 238 18.12 2.96 28.03
N PRO A 239 16.93 2.36 27.75
CA PRO A 239 15.75 2.53 28.60
C PRO A 239 15.79 1.74 29.90
N HIS A 240 16.55 0.65 29.96
CA HIS A 240 16.70 -0.23 31.12
C HIS A 240 18.05 -0.95 31.08
N GLU A 241 18.59 -1.38 32.23
CA GLU A 241 19.88 -2.08 32.32
C GLU A 241 19.93 -3.36 31.49
N ASN A 242 18.82 -4.09 31.39
CA ASN A 242 18.67 -5.32 30.61
C ASN A 242 18.39 -5.04 29.13
N ALA A 243 18.25 -3.77 28.73
CA ALA A 243 17.95 -3.46 27.34
C ALA A 243 19.15 -3.69 26.42
N VAL A 244 18.91 -4.32 25.29
CA VAL A 244 19.88 -4.59 24.23
C VAL A 244 19.43 -3.85 22.99
N GLN A 245 20.37 -3.23 22.29
CA GLN A 245 20.08 -2.53 21.04
C GLN A 245 19.67 -3.52 19.95
N ALA A 246 18.58 -3.25 19.29
CA ALA A 246 18.02 -4.07 18.22
C ALA A 246 18.16 -3.40 16.86
N LYS A 247 18.18 -4.19 15.80
CA LYS A 247 18.17 -3.67 14.43
C LYS A 247 16.81 -3.03 14.15
N ALA A 248 16.81 -1.82 13.60
CA ALA A 248 15.61 -1.11 13.21
C ALA A 248 14.89 -1.78 12.02
N GLY A 249 13.56 -1.80 12.05
CA GLY A 249 12.67 -2.21 10.98
C GLY A 249 11.69 -1.09 10.59
N LEU A 250 10.94 -1.31 9.52
CA LEU A 250 9.97 -0.31 9.04
C LEU A 250 8.81 -0.09 10.01
N GLU A 251 8.45 -1.10 10.80
CA GLU A 251 7.42 -0.97 11.83
C GLU A 251 7.86 -0.02 12.95
N ASP A 252 9.15 -0.06 13.34
CA ASP A 252 9.73 0.88 14.29
C ASP A 252 9.69 2.32 13.76
N LEU A 253 10.06 2.49 12.49
CA LEU A 253 10.02 3.79 11.82
C LEU A 253 8.60 4.33 11.74
N TYR A 254 7.63 3.48 11.38
CA TYR A 254 6.22 3.86 11.37
C TYR A 254 5.77 4.36 12.74
N LEU A 255 6.03 3.61 13.79
CA LEU A 255 5.65 4.01 15.14
C LEU A 255 6.43 5.24 15.63
N TYR A 256 7.68 5.41 15.25
CA TYR A 256 8.43 6.64 15.53
C TYR A 256 7.72 7.89 15.00
N TYR A 257 7.12 7.82 13.80
CA TYR A 257 6.38 8.95 13.23
C TYR A 257 4.96 9.12 13.81
N PHE A 258 4.29 8.04 14.21
CA PHE A 258 2.84 8.04 14.47
C PHE A 258 2.44 7.70 15.92
N SER A 259 3.35 7.26 16.80
CA SER A 259 3.04 6.88 18.20
C SER A 259 2.52 8.01 19.10
N GLY A 260 2.53 9.26 18.64
CA GLY A 260 2.01 10.41 19.40
C GLY A 260 0.56 10.80 19.08
N GLU A 261 -0.10 10.17 18.13
CA GLU A 261 -1.41 10.58 17.60
C GLU A 261 -2.61 9.88 18.26
N GLU A 262 -2.38 8.86 19.09
CA GLU A 262 -3.43 8.08 19.78
C GLU A 262 -3.60 8.42 21.27
N ARG A 263 -3.07 9.58 21.73
CA ARG A 263 -3.25 10.00 23.13
C ARG A 263 -4.14 11.22 23.26
#